data_fd80f25954c81b688da2c707c5466738
#
_entry.id   fd80f25954c81b688da2c707c5466738
#
_cell.length_a   1.000
_cell.length_b   1.000
_cell.length_c   1.000
_cell.angle_alpha   90.00
_cell.angle_beta   90.00
_cell.angle_gamma   90.00
#
_symmetry.space_group_name_H-M   'P 1'
#
loop_
_entity.id
_entity.type
_entity.pdbx_description
1 polymer ?
#
loop_
_entity_poly.entity_id
_entity_poly.type
_entity_poly.pdbx_seq_one_letter_code
_entity_poly.pdbx_strand_id
1 'polypeptide(L)'
;MKTKICIPIMGQDEKEVLNQAEKVLQMQPDLIEWRADYIEKLDTDVIENITAKLKNIIGNVKLVFTFRTADEGGKQSISDEKYSEICCKAAENCDYVDVEIMGHMKIAKNLIAGIKKNGAKVIGSNHHFDNTPSNGEIIDIMKKMEEQGADICKIAVMPEAKEDVERFMDVSSQLKDILNVPIITMSMGELGAVSRICTNITASSVSFAAGVDASAPGQVKADILRKLLKVKKYFLLNYNQERQLYQRHCQKLHLLRKLM
;
A
#
# COMPACT_ATOMS: atom_id res chain seq x y z
N MET A 1 9.93 -13.48 5.53
CA MET A 1 9.46 -13.27 4.14
C MET A 1 10.21 -12.08 3.54
N LYS A 2 10.51 -12.07 2.22
CA LYS A 2 11.13 -10.91 1.56
C LYS A 2 10.05 -9.86 1.27
N THR A 3 10.22 -8.64 1.77
CA THR A 3 9.29 -7.53 1.48
C THR A 3 9.33 -7.20 -0.01
N LYS A 4 8.17 -7.08 -0.63
CA LYS A 4 7.98 -6.68 -2.02
C LYS A 4 7.94 -5.14 -2.11
N ILE A 5 8.34 -4.60 -3.26
CA ILE A 5 8.26 -3.17 -3.54
C ILE A 5 7.11 -2.93 -4.52
N CYS A 6 6.14 -2.09 -4.11
CA CYS A 6 5.07 -1.60 -4.95
C CYS A 6 5.35 -0.15 -5.37
N ILE A 7 5.19 0.16 -6.66
CA ILE A 7 5.35 1.53 -7.18
C ILE A 7 4.01 1.99 -7.78
N PRO A 8 3.42 3.09 -7.28
CA PRO A 8 2.20 3.66 -7.82
C PRO A 8 2.45 4.43 -9.11
N ILE A 9 1.45 4.39 -10.01
CA ILE A 9 1.31 5.23 -11.20
C ILE A 9 0.00 6.01 -11.13
N MET A 10 0.02 7.29 -11.51
CA MET A 10 -1.03 8.27 -11.23
C MET A 10 -1.30 9.16 -12.45
N GLY A 11 -1.30 8.58 -13.65
CA GLY A 11 -1.63 9.32 -14.88
C GLY A 11 -3.09 9.79 -14.87
N GLN A 12 -3.35 10.94 -15.45
CA GLN A 12 -4.68 11.56 -15.57
C GLN A 12 -5.42 11.08 -16.83
N ASP A 13 -4.70 10.48 -17.76
CA ASP A 13 -5.22 9.83 -18.97
C ASP A 13 -4.47 8.53 -19.29
N GLU A 14 -4.96 7.77 -20.26
CA GLU A 14 -4.36 6.51 -20.69
C GLU A 14 -2.89 6.69 -21.05
N LYS A 15 -2.55 7.72 -21.83
CA LYS A 15 -1.19 7.94 -22.31
C LYS A 15 -0.21 8.16 -21.16
N GLU A 16 -0.59 8.96 -20.19
CA GLU A 16 0.21 9.19 -18.98
C GLU A 16 0.36 7.93 -18.16
N VAL A 17 -0.72 7.16 -17.96
CA VAL A 17 -0.69 5.89 -17.22
C VAL A 17 0.31 4.92 -17.85
N LEU A 18 0.23 4.71 -19.18
CA LEU A 18 1.12 3.79 -19.88
C LEU A 18 2.58 4.28 -19.87
N ASN A 19 2.80 5.58 -20.08
CA ASN A 19 4.16 6.17 -20.01
C ASN A 19 4.77 6.05 -18.61
N GLN A 20 3.97 6.22 -17.55
CA GLN A 20 4.43 6.03 -16.18
C GLN A 20 4.75 4.55 -15.92
N ALA A 21 3.93 3.62 -16.42
CA ALA A 21 4.18 2.19 -16.28
C ALA A 21 5.53 1.78 -16.90
N GLU A 22 5.84 2.25 -18.12
CA GLU A 22 7.13 2.00 -18.77
C GLU A 22 8.31 2.54 -17.94
N LYS A 23 8.20 3.76 -17.40
CA LYS A 23 9.24 4.38 -16.57
C LYS A 23 9.46 3.63 -15.24
N VAL A 24 8.38 3.28 -14.53
CA VAL A 24 8.51 2.59 -13.24
C VAL A 24 8.95 1.14 -13.40
N LEU A 25 8.69 0.51 -14.57
CA LEU A 25 9.18 -0.83 -14.87
C LEU A 25 10.71 -0.89 -14.86
N GLN A 26 11.40 0.18 -15.31
CA GLN A 26 12.86 0.28 -15.24
C GLN A 26 13.40 0.30 -13.81
N MET A 27 12.55 0.64 -12.83
CA MET A 27 12.89 0.62 -11.42
C MET A 27 12.73 -0.79 -10.79
N GLN A 28 12.39 -1.81 -11.61
CA GLN A 28 12.24 -3.21 -11.20
C GLN A 28 11.27 -3.43 -10.04
N PRO A 29 10.02 -2.95 -10.09
CA PRO A 29 9.04 -3.19 -9.03
C PRO A 29 8.65 -4.67 -8.94
N ASP A 30 8.21 -5.11 -7.75
CA ASP A 30 7.54 -6.40 -7.61
C ASP A 30 6.03 -6.27 -7.92
N LEU A 31 5.45 -5.07 -7.67
CA LEU A 31 4.08 -4.70 -8.00
C LEU A 31 4.04 -3.28 -8.57
N ILE A 32 3.09 -3.03 -9.47
CA ILE A 32 2.71 -1.68 -9.90
C ILE A 32 1.26 -1.45 -9.45
N GLU A 33 1.01 -0.34 -8.77
CA GLU A 33 -0.33 0.09 -8.37
C GLU A 33 -0.84 1.14 -9.35
N TRP A 34 -1.93 0.86 -10.07
CA TRP A 34 -2.61 1.88 -10.84
C TRP A 34 -3.64 2.61 -9.98
N ARG A 35 -3.40 3.90 -9.72
CA ARG A 35 -4.30 4.83 -9.03
C ARG A 35 -5.32 5.38 -10.01
N ALA A 36 -6.40 4.64 -10.21
CA ALA A 36 -7.44 4.94 -11.18
C ALA A 36 -8.29 6.18 -10.81
N ASP A 37 -8.26 6.59 -9.55
CA ASP A 37 -8.92 7.81 -9.06
C ASP A 37 -8.37 9.11 -9.66
N TYR A 38 -7.23 9.06 -10.36
CA TYR A 38 -6.69 10.20 -11.10
C TYR A 38 -7.33 10.37 -12.49
N ILE A 39 -8.05 9.36 -13.02
CA ILE A 39 -8.78 9.46 -14.29
C ILE A 39 -10.13 10.13 -14.04
N GLU A 40 -10.36 11.30 -14.64
CA GLU A 40 -11.58 12.09 -14.40
C GLU A 40 -12.86 11.35 -14.82
N LYS A 41 -12.83 10.71 -16.00
CA LYS A 41 -13.96 9.96 -16.54
C LYS A 41 -13.64 8.48 -16.60
N LEU A 42 -13.81 7.80 -15.47
CA LEU A 42 -13.55 6.39 -15.33
C LEU A 42 -14.84 5.58 -15.50
N ASP A 43 -14.88 4.73 -16.52
CA ASP A 43 -15.91 3.73 -16.75
C ASP A 43 -15.30 2.34 -16.98
N THR A 44 -16.13 1.33 -17.20
CA THR A 44 -15.72 -0.06 -17.39
C THR A 44 -14.88 -0.27 -18.64
N ASP A 45 -15.17 0.46 -19.72
CA ASP A 45 -14.45 0.33 -20.99
C ASP A 45 -13.05 0.92 -20.89
N VAL A 46 -12.92 2.07 -20.20
CA VAL A 46 -11.63 2.70 -19.89
C VAL A 46 -10.79 1.77 -19.01
N ILE A 47 -11.39 1.14 -17.99
CA ILE A 47 -10.70 0.20 -17.10
C ILE A 47 -10.20 -1.00 -17.88
N GLU A 48 -11.05 -1.64 -18.67
CA GLU A 48 -10.68 -2.81 -19.49
C GLU A 48 -9.53 -2.50 -20.43
N ASN A 49 -9.65 -1.39 -21.16
CA ASN A 49 -8.64 -0.96 -22.13
C ASN A 49 -7.28 -0.68 -21.45
N ILE A 50 -7.26 0.10 -20.36
CA ILE A 50 -6.02 0.46 -19.67
C ILE A 50 -5.40 -0.77 -18.98
N THR A 51 -6.19 -1.60 -18.28
CA THR A 51 -5.66 -2.77 -17.59
C THR A 51 -5.08 -3.80 -18.56
N ALA A 52 -5.73 -4.04 -19.69
CA ALA A 52 -5.21 -4.93 -20.73
C ALA A 52 -3.85 -4.42 -21.30
N LYS A 53 -3.76 -3.12 -21.59
CA LYS A 53 -2.50 -2.50 -22.07
C LYS A 53 -1.40 -2.53 -21.01
N LEU A 54 -1.75 -2.23 -19.75
CA LEU A 54 -0.82 -2.32 -18.63
C LEU A 54 -0.25 -3.73 -18.48
N LYS A 55 -1.09 -4.78 -18.53
CA LYS A 55 -0.62 -6.18 -18.45
C LYS A 55 0.36 -6.52 -19.58
N ASN A 56 0.14 -6.01 -20.78
CA ASN A 56 1.07 -6.21 -21.91
C ASN A 56 2.43 -5.54 -21.68
N ILE A 57 2.43 -4.32 -21.11
CA ILE A 57 3.67 -3.56 -20.82
C ILE A 57 4.44 -4.18 -19.67
N ILE A 58 3.75 -4.48 -18.55
CA ILE A 58 4.43 -4.89 -17.31
C ILE A 58 4.77 -6.37 -17.24
N GLY A 59 4.21 -7.20 -18.13
CA GLY A 59 4.47 -8.63 -18.22
C GLY A 59 4.16 -9.39 -16.93
N ASN A 60 5.19 -9.95 -16.30
CA ASN A 60 5.05 -10.75 -15.08
C ASN A 60 4.97 -9.94 -13.77
N VAL A 61 5.16 -8.61 -13.83
CA VAL A 61 4.99 -7.73 -12.66
C VAL A 61 3.52 -7.73 -12.26
N LYS A 62 3.24 -7.76 -10.96
CA LYS A 62 1.87 -7.81 -10.45
C LYS A 62 1.19 -6.46 -10.54
N LEU A 63 -0.03 -6.44 -11.09
CA LEU A 63 -0.86 -5.24 -11.21
C LEU A 63 -1.85 -5.17 -10.04
N VAL A 64 -1.85 -4.03 -9.36
CA VAL A 64 -2.83 -3.66 -8.33
C VAL A 64 -3.71 -2.56 -8.90
N PHE A 65 -5.02 -2.76 -8.96
CA PHE A 65 -5.98 -1.70 -9.22
C PHE A 65 -6.39 -1.04 -7.91
N THR A 66 -6.34 0.29 -7.87
CA THR A 66 -6.76 1.08 -6.71
C THR A 66 -7.59 2.27 -7.18
N PHE A 67 -8.84 2.36 -6.73
CA PHE A 67 -9.60 3.59 -6.74
C PHE A 67 -9.68 4.11 -5.30
N ARG A 68 -8.83 5.07 -4.98
CA ARG A 68 -8.82 5.71 -3.66
C ARG A 68 -9.91 6.77 -3.61
N THR A 69 -10.85 6.65 -2.66
CA THR A 69 -11.91 7.63 -2.50
C THR A 69 -11.39 8.91 -1.84
N ALA A 70 -12.11 10.01 -2.02
CA ALA A 70 -11.77 11.27 -1.38
C ALA A 70 -11.76 11.18 0.14
N ASP A 71 -12.60 10.31 0.73
CA ASP A 71 -12.67 10.08 2.17
C ASP A 71 -11.40 9.43 2.74
N GLU A 72 -10.66 8.67 1.91
CA GLU A 72 -9.37 8.07 2.27
C GLU A 72 -8.18 8.72 1.50
N GLY A 73 -8.29 10.01 1.16
CA GLY A 73 -7.21 10.82 0.59
C GLY A 73 -6.99 10.67 -0.92
N GLY A 74 -7.98 10.15 -1.64
CA GLY A 74 -7.99 10.10 -3.10
C GLY A 74 -8.51 11.37 -3.76
N LYS A 75 -8.75 11.29 -5.07
CA LYS A 75 -9.13 12.45 -5.89
C LYS A 75 -10.63 12.63 -6.06
N GLN A 76 -11.40 11.56 -5.94
CA GLN A 76 -12.81 11.55 -6.29
C GLN A 76 -13.64 10.79 -5.25
N SER A 77 -14.89 11.24 -5.08
CA SER A 77 -15.92 10.45 -4.39
C SER A 77 -16.65 9.57 -5.41
N ILE A 78 -17.22 8.45 -4.95
CA ILE A 78 -17.90 7.47 -5.79
C ILE A 78 -19.04 6.81 -5.01
N SER A 79 -20.12 6.40 -5.67
CA SER A 79 -21.15 5.59 -5.02
C SER A 79 -20.73 4.13 -4.85
N ASP A 80 -21.33 3.43 -3.87
CA ASP A 80 -21.07 2.01 -3.63
C ASP A 80 -21.30 1.15 -4.89
N GLU A 81 -22.34 1.47 -5.68
CA GLU A 81 -22.68 0.75 -6.91
C GLU A 81 -21.57 0.89 -7.95
N LYS A 82 -21.15 2.16 -8.20
CA LYS A 82 -20.11 2.44 -9.19
C LYS A 82 -18.75 1.91 -8.73
N TYR A 83 -18.44 2.02 -7.44
CA TYR A 83 -17.23 1.44 -6.85
C TYR A 83 -17.18 -0.08 -7.06
N SER A 84 -18.30 -0.78 -6.80
CA SER A 84 -18.41 -2.21 -7.03
C SER A 84 -18.23 -2.59 -8.49
N GLU A 85 -18.87 -1.83 -9.41
CA GLU A 85 -18.77 -2.05 -10.86
C GLU A 85 -17.32 -1.97 -11.33
N ILE A 86 -16.60 -0.87 -11.00
CA ILE A 86 -15.23 -0.64 -11.46
C ILE A 86 -14.23 -1.63 -10.85
N CYS A 87 -14.38 -1.96 -9.57
CA CYS A 87 -13.52 -2.94 -8.91
C CYS A 87 -13.69 -4.35 -9.49
N CYS A 88 -14.94 -4.78 -9.74
CA CYS A 88 -15.20 -6.07 -10.37
C CYS A 88 -14.68 -6.13 -11.82
N LYS A 89 -14.80 -5.03 -12.57
CA LYS A 89 -14.27 -4.96 -13.94
C LYS A 89 -12.74 -5.01 -13.96
N ALA A 90 -12.07 -4.28 -13.09
CA ALA A 90 -10.62 -4.30 -12.97
C ALA A 90 -10.08 -5.70 -12.61
N ALA A 91 -10.84 -6.47 -11.82
CA ALA A 91 -10.46 -7.81 -11.39
C ALA A 91 -10.26 -8.81 -12.54
N GLU A 92 -10.84 -8.57 -13.72
CA GLU A 92 -10.69 -9.44 -14.91
C GLU A 92 -9.25 -9.45 -15.44
N ASN A 93 -8.50 -8.35 -15.24
CA ASN A 93 -7.13 -8.19 -15.76
C ASN A 93 -6.06 -7.91 -14.70
N CYS A 94 -6.46 -7.59 -13.47
CA CYS A 94 -5.52 -7.26 -12.39
C CYS A 94 -5.21 -8.47 -11.51
N ASP A 95 -4.01 -8.50 -10.91
CA ASP A 95 -3.65 -9.53 -9.93
C ASP A 95 -4.26 -9.24 -8.55
N TYR A 96 -4.44 -7.95 -8.24
CA TYR A 96 -5.02 -7.46 -6.99
C TYR A 96 -5.96 -6.29 -7.23
N VAL A 97 -6.99 -6.18 -6.40
CA VAL A 97 -7.85 -4.99 -6.29
C VAL A 97 -7.78 -4.50 -4.84
N ASP A 98 -7.42 -3.23 -4.65
CA ASP A 98 -7.46 -2.56 -3.35
C ASP A 98 -8.89 -2.11 -3.06
N VAL A 99 -9.44 -2.51 -1.91
CA VAL A 99 -10.81 -2.23 -1.48
C VAL A 99 -10.81 -1.55 -0.12
N GLU A 100 -11.36 -0.35 -0.03
CA GLU A 100 -11.57 0.41 1.21
C GLU A 100 -12.71 -0.21 2.03
N ILE A 101 -12.40 -1.27 2.78
CA ILE A 101 -13.43 -2.10 3.42
C ILE A 101 -14.23 -1.29 4.45
N MET A 102 -13.57 -0.42 5.21
CA MET A 102 -14.26 0.33 6.26
C MET A 102 -15.24 1.38 5.69
N GLY A 103 -14.89 2.02 4.58
CA GLY A 103 -15.76 2.95 3.87
C GLY A 103 -16.96 2.27 3.17
N HIS A 104 -16.79 1.01 2.77
CA HIS A 104 -17.78 0.26 1.99
C HIS A 104 -18.31 -1.00 2.70
N MET A 105 -18.37 -0.99 4.05
CA MET A 105 -18.74 -2.15 4.86
C MET A 105 -20.06 -2.83 4.42
N LYS A 106 -21.04 -2.05 3.97
CA LYS A 106 -22.37 -2.59 3.57
C LYS A 106 -22.27 -3.52 2.37
N ILE A 107 -21.34 -3.28 1.46
CA ILE A 107 -21.17 -4.04 0.22
C ILE A 107 -19.92 -4.91 0.22
N ALA A 108 -19.02 -4.74 1.18
CA ALA A 108 -17.67 -5.32 1.20
C ALA A 108 -17.66 -6.82 0.89
N LYS A 109 -18.48 -7.62 1.59
CA LYS A 109 -18.52 -9.07 1.42
C LYS A 109 -18.91 -9.50 0.01
N ASN A 110 -19.93 -8.87 -0.57
CA ASN A 110 -20.40 -9.17 -1.93
C ASN A 110 -19.39 -8.68 -2.98
N LEU A 111 -18.83 -7.49 -2.78
CA LEU A 111 -17.79 -6.92 -3.63
C LEU A 111 -16.55 -7.83 -3.68
N ILE A 112 -16.05 -8.27 -2.53
CA ILE A 112 -14.90 -9.18 -2.43
C ILE A 112 -15.19 -10.50 -3.13
N ALA A 113 -16.38 -11.06 -2.95
CA ALA A 113 -16.78 -12.29 -3.66
C ALA A 113 -16.82 -12.10 -5.18
N GLY A 114 -17.31 -10.94 -5.67
CA GLY A 114 -17.32 -10.58 -7.08
C GLY A 114 -15.91 -10.43 -7.66
N ILE A 115 -15.03 -9.71 -6.97
CA ILE A 115 -13.61 -9.55 -7.36
C ILE A 115 -12.92 -10.91 -7.48
N LYS A 116 -13.08 -11.78 -6.48
CA LYS A 116 -12.45 -13.12 -6.47
C LYS A 116 -13.00 -14.01 -7.57
N LYS A 117 -14.29 -13.92 -7.86
CA LYS A 117 -14.92 -14.64 -8.98
C LYS A 117 -14.32 -14.23 -10.33
N ASN A 118 -13.92 -12.98 -10.49
CA ASN A 118 -13.28 -12.44 -11.69
C ASN A 118 -11.75 -12.66 -11.72
N GLY A 119 -11.17 -13.35 -10.73
CA GLY A 119 -9.81 -13.87 -10.77
C GLY A 119 -8.77 -13.08 -9.98
N ALA A 120 -9.09 -11.88 -9.47
CA ALA A 120 -8.17 -11.10 -8.66
C ALA A 120 -8.22 -11.47 -7.16
N LYS A 121 -7.13 -11.16 -6.45
CA LYS A 121 -7.06 -11.14 -4.98
C LYS A 121 -7.41 -9.77 -4.46
N VAL A 122 -7.87 -9.70 -3.20
CA VAL A 122 -8.28 -8.45 -2.55
C VAL A 122 -7.26 -7.99 -1.53
N ILE A 123 -6.82 -6.74 -1.67
CA ILE A 123 -6.14 -5.99 -0.61
C ILE A 123 -7.22 -5.16 0.10
N GLY A 124 -7.66 -5.60 1.29
CA GLY A 124 -8.53 -4.79 2.12
C GLY A 124 -7.75 -3.65 2.75
N SER A 125 -8.16 -2.41 2.55
CA SER A 125 -7.40 -1.24 2.96
C SER A 125 -8.19 -0.26 3.82
N ASN A 126 -7.45 0.52 4.61
CA ASN A 126 -7.95 1.68 5.34
C ASN A 126 -6.82 2.70 5.57
N HIS A 127 -7.14 3.99 5.47
CA HIS A 127 -6.17 5.08 5.56
C HIS A 127 -6.65 6.15 6.54
N HIS A 128 -5.83 6.46 7.54
CA HIS A 128 -6.03 7.54 8.51
C HIS A 128 -5.03 8.65 8.22
N PHE A 129 -5.51 9.74 7.62
CA PHE A 129 -4.65 10.88 7.24
C PHE A 129 -4.47 11.90 8.37
N ASP A 130 -5.29 11.83 9.40
CA ASP A 130 -5.32 12.84 10.47
C ASP A 130 -4.60 12.37 11.74
N ASN A 131 -4.55 11.06 12.00
CA ASN A 131 -4.00 10.51 13.24
C ASN A 131 -3.48 9.07 13.11
N THR A 132 -2.89 8.57 14.19
CA THR A 132 -2.64 7.13 14.41
C THR A 132 -3.65 6.61 15.43
N PRO A 133 -4.64 5.78 15.04
CA PRO A 133 -5.63 5.21 15.94
C PRO A 133 -5.00 4.42 17.09
N SER A 134 -5.77 4.12 18.13
CA SER A 134 -5.33 3.27 19.23
C SER A 134 -4.97 1.85 18.76
N ASN A 135 -4.14 1.13 19.52
CA ASN A 135 -3.77 -0.25 19.18
C ASN A 135 -4.99 -1.17 19.02
N GLY A 136 -6.00 -0.99 19.89
CA GLY A 136 -7.24 -1.76 19.82
C GLY A 136 -8.00 -1.51 18.53
N GLU A 137 -8.17 -0.23 18.14
CA GLU A 137 -8.83 0.15 16.88
C GLU A 137 -8.09 -0.38 15.65
N ILE A 138 -6.75 -0.30 15.63
CA ILE A 138 -5.93 -0.85 14.54
C ILE A 138 -6.17 -2.35 14.39
N ILE A 139 -6.13 -3.10 15.52
CA ILE A 139 -6.36 -4.55 15.52
C ILE A 139 -7.78 -4.87 15.04
N ASP A 140 -8.79 -4.15 15.52
CA ASP A 140 -10.19 -4.36 15.14
C ASP A 140 -10.45 -4.08 13.67
N ILE A 141 -9.88 -2.99 13.12
CA ILE A 141 -9.96 -2.67 11.69
C ILE A 141 -9.36 -3.80 10.85
N MET A 142 -8.16 -4.25 11.21
CA MET A 142 -7.45 -5.28 10.45
C MET A 142 -8.15 -6.65 10.54
N LYS A 143 -8.73 -7.01 11.69
CA LYS A 143 -9.56 -8.22 11.84
C LYS A 143 -10.82 -8.15 10.99
N LYS A 144 -11.52 -7.00 10.99
CA LYS A 144 -12.71 -6.82 10.15
C LYS A 144 -12.39 -7.00 8.67
N MET A 145 -11.24 -6.54 8.19
CA MET A 145 -10.81 -6.76 6.80
C MET A 145 -10.66 -8.26 6.50
N GLU A 146 -10.01 -9.01 7.38
CA GLU A 146 -9.87 -10.47 7.24
C GLU A 146 -11.23 -11.17 7.27
N GLU A 147 -12.11 -10.80 8.20
CA GLU A 147 -13.48 -11.35 8.34
C GLU A 147 -14.35 -11.09 7.10
N GLN A 148 -14.16 -9.96 6.42
CA GLN A 148 -14.82 -9.69 5.14
C GLN A 148 -14.23 -10.51 3.99
N GLY A 149 -13.09 -11.14 4.18
CA GLY A 149 -12.46 -12.04 3.21
C GLY A 149 -11.31 -11.40 2.41
N ALA A 150 -10.67 -10.34 2.89
CA ALA A 150 -9.46 -9.82 2.28
C ALA A 150 -8.34 -10.87 2.24
N ASP A 151 -7.58 -10.92 1.14
CA ASP A 151 -6.41 -11.80 1.01
C ASP A 151 -5.13 -11.17 1.60
N ILE A 152 -5.14 -9.84 1.74
CA ILE A 152 -4.10 -9.02 2.37
C ILE A 152 -4.81 -7.90 3.11
N CYS A 153 -4.43 -7.61 4.36
CA CYS A 153 -4.97 -6.48 5.12
C CYS A 153 -3.95 -5.33 5.13
N LYS A 154 -4.41 -4.12 4.76
CA LYS A 154 -3.56 -2.93 4.62
C LYS A 154 -4.06 -1.78 5.47
N ILE A 155 -3.16 -1.17 6.26
CA ILE A 155 -3.46 0.04 7.01
C ILE A 155 -2.33 1.07 6.86
N ALA A 156 -2.72 2.32 6.62
CA ALA A 156 -1.83 3.47 6.61
C ALA A 156 -2.33 4.51 7.63
N VAL A 157 -1.42 5.01 8.47
CA VAL A 157 -1.75 5.94 9.55
C VAL A 157 -0.85 7.17 9.51
N MET A 158 -1.30 8.30 10.05
CA MET A 158 -0.53 9.52 10.15
C MET A 158 -0.05 9.72 11.60
N PRO A 159 1.25 9.73 11.87
CA PRO A 159 1.76 9.99 13.20
C PRO A 159 1.82 11.51 13.47
N GLU A 160 1.43 11.92 14.65
CA GLU A 160 1.62 13.27 15.16
C GLU A 160 2.97 13.41 15.91
N ALA A 161 3.42 12.31 16.52
CA ALA A 161 4.65 12.25 17.30
C ALA A 161 5.44 10.96 17.01
N LYS A 162 6.70 10.90 17.50
CA LYS A 162 7.55 9.70 17.38
C LYS A 162 6.96 8.50 18.13
N GLU A 163 6.32 8.77 19.24
CA GLU A 163 5.64 7.79 20.09
C GLU A 163 4.53 7.05 19.34
N ASP A 164 3.85 7.74 18.43
CA ASP A 164 2.86 7.12 17.54
C ASP A 164 3.51 6.14 16.58
N VAL A 165 4.68 6.48 16.03
CA VAL A 165 5.41 5.58 15.13
C VAL A 165 5.88 4.35 15.88
N GLU A 166 6.45 4.50 17.08
CA GLU A 166 6.91 3.39 17.92
C GLU A 166 5.74 2.46 18.25
N ARG A 167 4.65 3.02 18.74
CA ARG A 167 3.42 2.29 19.07
C ARG A 167 2.84 1.57 17.85
N PHE A 168 2.80 2.24 16.70
CA PHE A 168 2.31 1.65 15.45
C PHE A 168 3.19 0.50 14.96
N MET A 169 4.50 0.62 15.06
CA MET A 169 5.42 -0.47 14.70
C MET A 169 5.28 -1.67 15.63
N ASP A 170 5.07 -1.42 16.93
CA ASP A 170 4.84 -2.48 17.92
C ASP A 170 3.55 -3.25 17.64
N VAL A 171 2.41 -2.53 17.41
CA VAL A 171 1.15 -3.20 17.06
C VAL A 171 1.23 -3.92 15.72
N SER A 172 1.89 -3.33 14.72
CA SER A 172 2.12 -3.98 13.42
C SER A 172 2.86 -5.32 13.58
N SER A 173 3.85 -5.38 14.47
CA SER A 173 4.58 -6.63 14.72
C SER A 173 3.71 -7.72 15.33
N GLN A 174 2.67 -7.35 16.09
CA GLN A 174 1.72 -8.29 16.71
C GLN A 174 0.68 -8.78 15.71
N LEU A 175 0.27 -7.96 14.75
CA LEU A 175 -0.74 -8.31 13.75
C LEU A 175 -0.43 -9.57 12.96
N LYS A 176 0.86 -9.88 12.71
CA LYS A 176 1.29 -11.10 12.02
C LYS A 176 0.94 -12.39 12.78
N ASP A 177 0.77 -12.30 14.11
CA ASP A 177 0.44 -13.43 14.97
C ASP A 177 -1.08 -13.46 15.27
N ILE A 178 -1.79 -12.36 14.97
CA ILE A 178 -3.24 -12.19 15.15
C ILE A 178 -4.01 -12.59 13.90
N LEU A 179 -3.49 -12.23 12.71
CA LEU A 179 -4.14 -12.45 11.42
C LEU A 179 -3.54 -13.65 10.69
N ASN A 180 -4.37 -14.36 9.93
CA ASN A 180 -3.95 -15.49 9.11
C ASN A 180 -3.51 -15.07 7.69
N VAL A 181 -3.76 -13.82 7.30
CA VAL A 181 -3.40 -13.26 5.99
C VAL A 181 -2.19 -12.32 6.09
N PRO A 182 -1.42 -12.13 5.02
CA PRO A 182 -0.35 -11.14 4.97
C PRO A 182 -0.86 -9.73 5.28
N ILE A 183 0.01 -8.91 5.88
CA ILE A 183 -0.30 -7.53 6.21
C ILE A 183 0.56 -6.55 5.41
N ILE A 184 0.01 -5.35 5.20
CA ILE A 184 0.72 -4.18 4.68
C ILE A 184 0.46 -3.04 5.68
N THR A 185 1.51 -2.58 6.33
CA THR A 185 1.40 -1.55 7.37
C THR A 185 2.39 -0.42 7.10
N MET A 186 1.95 0.82 7.25
CA MET A 186 2.81 1.98 7.10
C MET A 186 2.35 3.17 7.93
N SER A 187 3.28 3.80 8.61
CA SER A 187 3.14 5.13 9.15
C SER A 187 3.57 6.13 8.08
N MET A 188 2.76 7.15 7.84
CA MET A 188 2.96 8.14 6.78
C MET A 188 3.84 9.31 7.26
N GLY A 189 4.05 10.29 6.38
CA GLY A 189 4.86 11.45 6.69
C GLY A 189 6.35 11.13 6.91
N GLU A 190 7.10 12.16 7.25
CA GLU A 190 8.54 12.04 7.47
C GLU A 190 8.88 11.23 8.71
N LEU A 191 8.10 11.41 9.80
CA LEU A 191 8.28 10.64 11.03
C LEU A 191 8.07 9.15 10.79
N GLY A 192 7.06 8.82 9.99
CA GLY A 192 6.67 7.44 9.70
C GLY A 192 7.53 6.71 8.68
N ALA A 193 8.43 7.40 7.96
CA ALA A 193 9.23 6.81 6.88
C ALA A 193 10.02 5.56 7.31
N VAL A 194 10.44 5.49 8.57
CA VAL A 194 11.14 4.33 9.14
C VAL A 194 10.31 3.04 9.07
N SER A 195 8.99 3.10 9.20
CA SER A 195 8.11 1.94 9.13
C SER A 195 8.15 1.26 7.75
N ARG A 196 8.35 2.04 6.68
CA ARG A 196 8.48 1.55 5.29
C ARG A 196 9.79 0.80 5.05
N ILE A 197 10.82 1.10 5.85
CA ILE A 197 12.16 0.51 5.74
C ILE A 197 12.29 -0.68 6.69
N CYS A 198 11.79 -0.57 7.91
CA CYS A 198 11.89 -1.59 8.95
C CYS A 198 10.76 -2.64 8.86
N THR A 199 10.46 -3.10 7.66
CA THR A 199 9.39 -4.08 7.39
C THR A 199 9.59 -5.46 8.03
N ASN A 200 10.79 -5.77 8.51
CA ASN A 200 11.05 -6.95 9.34
C ASN A 200 10.47 -6.82 10.76
N ILE A 201 10.37 -5.59 11.27
CA ILE A 201 9.75 -5.29 12.56
C ILE A 201 8.24 -5.25 12.36
N THR A 202 7.76 -4.45 11.42
CA THR A 202 6.33 -4.29 11.16
C THR A 202 5.67 -5.49 10.49
N ALA A 203 6.44 -6.51 10.08
CA ALA A 203 5.99 -7.66 9.30
C ALA A 203 5.27 -7.30 7.97
N SER A 204 5.37 -6.06 7.51
CA SER A 204 4.75 -5.62 6.27
C SER A 204 5.29 -6.39 5.06
N SER A 205 4.38 -7.04 4.33
CA SER A 205 4.72 -7.87 3.16
C SER A 205 5.07 -7.05 1.91
N VAL A 206 4.58 -5.80 1.86
CA VAL A 206 4.83 -4.86 0.75
C VAL A 206 5.20 -3.50 1.33
N SER A 207 6.16 -2.82 0.69
CA SER A 207 6.48 -1.42 0.97
C SER A 207 6.27 -0.59 -0.30
N PHE A 208 5.54 0.52 -0.16
CA PHE A 208 5.21 1.43 -1.26
C PHE A 208 6.31 2.47 -1.41
N ALA A 209 6.90 2.53 -2.62
CA ALA A 209 7.96 3.46 -2.97
C ALA A 209 7.45 4.57 -3.89
N ALA A 210 8.10 5.73 -3.87
CA ALA A 210 7.89 6.75 -4.89
C ALA A 210 8.47 6.28 -6.22
N GLY A 211 7.66 6.42 -7.28
CA GLY A 211 8.04 6.18 -8.66
C GLY A 211 8.48 7.47 -9.36
N VAL A 212 7.71 7.88 -10.39
CA VAL A 212 7.89 9.18 -11.05
C VAL A 212 7.56 10.29 -10.06
N ASP A 213 6.42 10.14 -9.37
CA ASP A 213 5.94 11.02 -8.31
C ASP A 213 5.62 10.24 -7.04
N ALA A 214 5.52 10.92 -5.90
CA ALA A 214 5.08 10.32 -4.65
C ALA A 214 3.54 10.33 -4.58
N SER A 215 2.92 9.19 -4.29
CA SER A 215 1.46 9.06 -4.13
C SER A 215 0.98 9.27 -2.71
N ALA A 216 1.90 9.31 -1.74
CA ALA A 216 1.60 9.51 -0.32
C ALA A 216 2.80 10.14 0.40
N PRO A 217 2.56 10.87 1.51
CA PRO A 217 3.62 11.47 2.32
C PRO A 217 4.62 10.43 2.85
N GLY A 218 5.91 10.79 2.87
CA GLY A 218 6.99 9.96 3.43
C GLY A 218 7.39 8.75 2.57
N GLN A 219 6.98 8.69 1.31
CA GLN A 219 7.49 7.67 0.39
C GLN A 219 8.96 7.89 0.06
N VAL A 220 9.72 6.80 0.05
CA VAL A 220 11.13 6.75 -0.32
C VAL A 220 11.26 6.34 -1.78
N LYS A 221 12.18 6.92 -2.54
CA LYS A 221 12.46 6.53 -3.93
C LYS A 221 12.77 5.04 -4.03
N ALA A 222 12.29 4.38 -5.09
CA ALA A 222 12.32 2.93 -5.22
C ALA A 222 13.75 2.34 -5.18
N ASP A 223 14.73 3.01 -5.78
CA ASP A 223 16.14 2.58 -5.78
C ASP A 223 16.75 2.66 -4.38
N ILE A 224 16.45 3.73 -3.64
CA ILE A 224 16.89 3.92 -2.24
C ILE A 224 16.23 2.88 -1.34
N LEU A 225 14.91 2.72 -1.43
CA LEU A 225 14.18 1.73 -0.64
C LEU A 225 14.73 0.33 -0.86
N ARG A 226 15.01 -0.04 -2.11
CA ARG A 226 15.60 -1.35 -2.47
C ARG A 226 16.97 -1.58 -1.81
N LYS A 227 17.81 -0.55 -1.79
CA LYS A 227 19.11 -0.61 -1.11
C LYS A 227 18.93 -0.80 0.40
N LEU A 228 18.04 0.00 1.01
CA LEU A 228 17.77 -0.05 2.45
C LEU A 228 17.18 -1.41 2.87
N LEU A 229 16.26 -1.98 2.08
CA LEU A 229 15.70 -3.31 2.34
C LEU A 229 16.74 -4.45 2.20
N LYS A 230 17.78 -4.29 1.38
CA LYS A 230 18.88 -5.27 1.23
C LYS A 230 19.87 -5.24 2.40
N VAL A 231 20.17 -4.07 2.94
CA VAL A 231 21.12 -3.88 4.08
C VAL A 231 20.64 -4.56 5.36
N LYS A 232 19.36 -4.92 5.44
CA LYS A 232 18.71 -5.65 6.54
C LYS A 232 19.44 -6.88 7.06
N LYS A 233 20.16 -7.60 6.20
CA LYS A 233 20.77 -8.89 6.55
C LYS A 233 21.84 -8.77 7.66
N TYR A 234 22.36 -7.58 7.91
CA TYR A 234 23.41 -7.31 8.90
C TYR A 234 22.92 -6.80 10.26
N PHE A 235 21.64 -6.43 10.38
CA PHE A 235 21.09 -5.78 11.58
C PHE A 235 20.25 -6.69 12.48
N LEU A 236 20.03 -7.94 12.10
CA LEU A 236 19.08 -8.87 12.74
C LEU A 236 19.61 -9.64 13.97
N LEU A 237 20.80 -9.33 14.46
CA LEU A 237 21.42 -10.20 15.50
C LEU A 237 21.09 -9.84 16.95
N ASN A 238 20.40 -8.73 17.28
CA ASN A 238 20.11 -8.39 18.68
C ASN A 238 18.86 -7.54 18.91
N TYR A 239 17.68 -8.12 18.81
CA TYR A 239 16.39 -7.42 19.05
C TYR A 239 16.25 -6.84 20.48
N ASN A 240 16.84 -7.44 21.50
CA ASN A 240 16.80 -6.95 22.88
C ASN A 240 17.74 -5.76 23.18
N GLN A 241 18.66 -5.41 22.25
CA GLN A 241 19.47 -4.18 22.28
C GLN A 241 18.87 -3.05 21.41
N GLU A 242 17.82 -3.32 20.67
CA GLU A 242 17.35 -2.52 19.51
C GLU A 242 16.43 -1.35 19.84
N ARG A 243 15.83 -1.26 21.05
CA ARG A 243 15.21 0.02 21.49
C ARG A 243 16.19 1.18 21.46
N GLN A 244 17.47 0.92 21.73
CA GLN A 244 18.52 1.93 21.59
C GLN A 244 18.97 2.14 20.13
N LEU A 245 18.83 1.14 19.26
CA LEU A 245 19.18 1.24 17.85
C LEU A 245 18.13 2.02 17.03
N TYR A 246 16.86 1.96 17.40
CA TYR A 246 15.81 2.79 16.79
C TYR A 246 16.13 4.28 16.89
N GLN A 247 16.54 4.76 18.08
CA GLN A 247 16.97 6.14 18.26
C GLN A 247 18.20 6.50 17.41
N ARG A 248 19.14 5.58 17.22
CA ARG A 248 20.30 5.77 16.33
C ARG A 248 19.94 5.74 14.85
N HIS A 249 18.88 5.02 14.43
CA HIS A 249 18.40 4.99 13.03
C HIS A 249 17.70 6.28 12.62
N CYS A 250 16.92 6.88 13.51
CA CYS A 250 16.37 8.23 13.28
C CYS A 250 17.47 9.27 13.09
N GLN A 251 18.58 9.16 13.82
CA GLN A 251 19.76 10.02 13.61
C GLN A 251 20.47 9.75 12.26
N LYS A 252 20.53 8.49 11.79
CA LYS A 252 21.10 8.17 10.47
C LYS A 252 20.23 8.63 9.31
N LEU A 253 18.91 8.61 9.42
CA LEU A 253 18.00 9.21 8.43
C LEU A 253 18.20 10.71 8.32
N HIS A 254 18.50 11.38 9.44
CA HIS A 254 18.87 12.79 9.43
C HIS A 254 20.22 13.05 8.73
N LEU A 255 21.18 12.14 8.84
CA LEU A 255 22.45 12.20 8.11
C LEU A 255 22.28 11.94 6.60
N LEU A 256 21.42 11.00 6.20
CA LEU A 256 21.10 10.72 4.78
C LEU A 256 20.40 11.91 4.10
N ARG A 257 19.62 12.71 4.86
CA ARG A 257 19.06 13.99 4.38
C ARG A 257 20.12 15.05 4.03
N LYS A 258 21.26 15.04 4.70
CA LYS A 258 22.36 15.97 4.39
C LYS A 258 23.20 15.55 3.19
N LEU A 259 23.00 14.32 2.70
CA LEU A 259 23.71 13.72 1.57
C LEU A 259 22.83 13.62 0.30
N MET A 260 21.56 14.02 0.39
CA MET A 260 20.61 14.21 -0.73
C MET A 260 20.35 15.69 -0.98
#